data_169e6022424041f74ee2192a0bc8fb20
#
_entry.id   169e6022424041f74ee2192a0bc8fb20
#
_cell.length_a   1.000
_cell.length_b   1.000
_cell.length_c   1.000
_cell.angle_alpha   90.00
_cell.angle_beta   90.00
_cell.angle_gamma   90.00
#
_symmetry.space_group_name_H-M   'P 1'
#
loop_
_entity.id
_entity.type
_entity.pdbx_description
1 polymer ?
#
loop_
_entity_poly.entity_id
_entity_poly.type
_entity_poly.pdbx_seq_one_letter_code
_entity_poly.pdbx_strand_id
1 'polypeptide(L)'
;SFIQRKEISVGLRGSLWKKLLRFDASFFKNSLEGMLVQPSNSFPNYFVSYWPESTLLPYVNYNNSTRTGFDLALNFNKKVQDVDINLGVNAMYYTNENTKVDELYEDQYRYRKGTPTDGIWGLQTDGFYTSEEEILNSGITSSYNGELKPGDLKYIDQNGDNIIDEKDEIYLGERYGWQGSPLTLGLNLTLKWKNFTLFAQGTGYFGGSAFASGDYYWVF
;
A
#
# COMPACT_ATOMS: atom_id res chain seq x y z
N SER A 1 26.16 5.04 -9.37
CA SER A 1 25.35 4.10 -10.14
C SER A 1 23.90 4.55 -10.19
N PHE A 2 23.15 4.08 -11.20
CA PHE A 2 21.77 4.50 -11.41
C PHE A 2 20.80 3.39 -10.96
N ILE A 3 19.61 3.78 -10.47
CA ILE A 3 18.50 2.87 -10.27
C ILE A 3 18.13 2.24 -11.63
N GLN A 4 17.99 0.93 -11.66
CA GLN A 4 17.58 0.20 -12.86
C GLN A 4 16.11 -0.13 -12.79
N ARG A 5 15.38 0.19 -13.87
CA ARG A 5 13.99 -0.25 -14.05
C ARG A 5 13.95 -1.29 -15.16
N LYS A 6 13.37 -2.45 -14.83
CA LYS A 6 13.09 -3.52 -15.78
C LYS A 6 11.58 -3.69 -15.88
N GLU A 7 11.07 -3.75 -17.12
CA GLU A 7 9.64 -3.90 -17.35
C GLU A 7 9.40 -5.01 -18.37
N ILE A 8 8.45 -5.88 -18.03
CA ILE A 8 7.91 -6.89 -18.93
C ILE A 8 6.41 -6.65 -18.98
N SER A 9 5.86 -6.55 -20.18
CA SER A 9 4.43 -6.37 -20.39
C SER A 9 3.99 -7.27 -21.55
N VAL A 10 2.86 -7.94 -21.35
CA VAL A 10 2.22 -8.78 -22.37
C VAL A 10 0.76 -8.37 -22.46
N GLY A 11 0.31 -8.05 -23.66
CA GLY A 11 -1.05 -7.58 -23.88
C GLY A 11 -1.76 -8.33 -25.00
N LEU A 12 -3.07 -8.38 -24.89
CA LEU A 12 -3.98 -8.94 -25.89
C LEU A 12 -5.08 -7.93 -26.19
N ARG A 13 -5.23 -7.61 -27.45
CA ARG A 13 -6.29 -6.71 -27.93
C ARG A 13 -7.12 -7.41 -29.00
N GLY A 14 -8.44 -7.25 -28.91
CA GLY A 14 -9.32 -7.88 -29.86
C GLY A 14 -10.71 -7.25 -29.93
N SER A 15 -11.52 -7.79 -30.83
CA SER A 15 -12.92 -7.44 -30.94
C SER A 15 -13.76 -8.68 -31.23
N LEU A 16 -14.93 -8.73 -30.64
CA LEU A 16 -15.92 -9.82 -30.76
C LEU A 16 -17.22 -9.28 -31.33
N TRP A 17 -17.98 -10.19 -31.93
CA TRP A 17 -19.35 -9.94 -32.44
C TRP A 17 -19.42 -8.72 -33.39
N LYS A 18 -18.62 -8.72 -34.43
CA LYS A 18 -18.57 -7.63 -35.42
C LYS A 18 -18.28 -6.25 -34.80
N LYS A 19 -17.36 -6.20 -33.83
CA LYS A 19 -16.94 -5.02 -33.08
C LYS A 19 -17.96 -4.49 -32.05
N LEU A 20 -18.97 -5.30 -31.72
CA LEU A 20 -19.89 -4.98 -30.64
C LEU A 20 -19.15 -4.82 -29.30
N LEU A 21 -18.21 -5.73 -29.00
CA LEU A 21 -17.32 -5.69 -27.87
C LEU A 21 -15.87 -5.58 -28.36
N ARG A 22 -15.15 -4.59 -27.88
CA ARG A 22 -13.69 -4.49 -27.97
C ARG A 22 -13.10 -4.70 -26.61
N PHE A 23 -12.01 -5.42 -26.53
CA PHE A 23 -11.26 -5.62 -25.30
C PHE A 23 -9.78 -5.35 -25.52
N ASP A 24 -9.16 -4.85 -24.46
CA ASP A 24 -7.72 -4.65 -24.34
C ASP A 24 -7.33 -5.10 -22.93
N ALA A 25 -6.49 -6.10 -22.85
CA ALA A 25 -6.04 -6.65 -21.58
C ALA A 25 -4.52 -6.76 -21.59
N SER A 26 -3.87 -6.27 -20.57
CA SER A 26 -2.42 -6.40 -20.41
C SER A 26 -2.05 -6.84 -19.01
N PHE A 27 -0.99 -7.61 -18.93
CA PHE A 27 -0.31 -7.98 -17.71
C PHE A 27 1.07 -7.33 -17.72
N PHE A 28 1.51 -6.80 -16.60
CA PHE A 28 2.81 -6.16 -16.48
C PHE A 28 3.54 -6.57 -15.19
N LYS A 29 4.86 -6.59 -15.29
CA LYS A 29 5.76 -6.71 -14.15
C LYS A 29 6.87 -5.69 -14.28
N ASN A 30 6.95 -4.79 -13.30
CA ASN A 30 7.98 -3.77 -13.18
C ASN A 30 8.89 -4.10 -12.00
N SER A 31 10.20 -4.13 -12.20
CA SER A 31 11.18 -4.27 -11.13
C SER A 31 12.05 -3.03 -11.08
N LEU A 32 12.19 -2.47 -9.88
CA LEU A 32 13.14 -1.40 -9.56
C LEU A 32 14.27 -2.04 -8.77
N GLU A 33 15.48 -1.94 -9.30
CA GLU A 33 16.68 -2.52 -8.68
C GLU A 33 17.70 -1.43 -8.35
N GLY A 34 18.35 -1.57 -7.22
CA GLY A 34 19.39 -0.67 -6.78
C GLY A 34 18.86 0.70 -6.37
N MET A 35 17.74 0.79 -5.68
CA MET A 35 17.31 2.04 -5.05
C MET A 35 18.35 2.48 -4.02
N LEU A 36 18.60 3.78 -3.98
CA LEU A 36 19.60 4.37 -3.07
C LEU A 36 19.13 4.24 -1.62
N VAL A 37 20.04 3.79 -0.77
CA VAL A 37 19.87 3.71 0.68
C VAL A 37 21.21 4.03 1.36
N GLN A 38 21.13 4.55 2.58
CA GLN A 38 22.25 4.58 3.50
C GLN A 38 22.16 3.35 4.40
N PRO A 39 22.98 2.31 4.19
CA PRO A 39 22.81 1.01 4.83
C PRO A 39 23.36 1.04 6.27
N SER A 40 22.54 1.50 7.20
CA SER A 40 22.90 1.58 8.62
C SER A 40 23.13 0.20 9.26
N ASN A 41 22.46 -0.82 8.75
CA ASN A 41 22.57 -2.19 9.26
C ASN A 41 23.83 -2.94 8.78
N SER A 42 24.41 -2.48 7.67
CA SER A 42 25.63 -3.10 7.09
C SER A 42 26.94 -2.48 7.58
N PHE A 43 26.86 -1.40 8.36
CA PHE A 43 28.02 -0.68 8.87
C PHE A 43 28.00 -0.58 10.40
N PRO A 44 29.17 -0.55 11.06
CA PRO A 44 29.22 -0.34 12.50
C PRO A 44 28.60 0.99 12.92
N ASN A 45 27.98 1.01 14.10
CA ASN A 45 27.25 2.16 14.62
C ASN A 45 28.07 3.46 14.72
N TYR A 46 29.40 3.38 14.83
CA TYR A 46 30.25 4.57 14.87
C TYR A 46 30.37 5.29 13.51
N PHE A 47 29.88 4.72 12.40
CA PHE A 47 29.72 5.41 11.12
C PHE A 47 28.46 6.29 11.07
N VAL A 48 27.50 6.04 11.97
CA VAL A 48 26.34 6.89 12.15
C VAL A 48 26.72 7.97 13.13
N SER A 49 26.92 9.21 12.65
CA SER A 49 27.18 10.32 13.54
C SER A 49 25.88 10.95 14.02
N TYR A 50 25.94 11.44 15.27
CA TYR A 50 24.86 12.16 15.89
C TYR A 50 25.11 13.68 15.78
N TRP A 51 24.05 14.43 15.92
CA TRP A 51 24.04 15.88 15.81
C TRP A 51 25.32 16.59 16.34
N PRO A 52 25.84 17.62 15.61
CA PRO A 52 25.27 18.41 14.52
C PRO A 52 25.45 17.84 13.12
N GLU A 53 25.61 16.69 12.98
CA GLU A 53 25.64 15.82 11.90
C GLU A 53 26.61 15.85 10.81
N SER A 54 27.27 14.74 10.53
CA SER A 54 27.30 14.15 9.20
C SER A 54 27.47 12.65 9.35
N THR A 55 26.63 11.87 8.75
CA THR A 55 26.85 10.43 8.70
C THR A 55 27.97 10.10 7.71
N LEU A 56 28.86 9.18 8.12
CA LEU A 56 29.89 8.61 7.25
C LEU A 56 29.35 7.46 6.39
N LEU A 57 28.05 7.14 6.52
CA LEU A 57 27.41 6.09 5.73
C LEU A 57 27.35 6.51 4.26
N PRO A 58 27.90 5.71 3.34
CA PRO A 58 27.78 6.00 1.92
C PRO A 58 26.37 5.71 1.41
N TYR A 59 25.97 6.43 0.37
CA TYR A 59 24.79 6.01 -0.40
C TYR A 59 25.17 4.85 -1.32
N VAL A 60 24.43 3.75 -1.21
CA VAL A 60 24.63 2.58 -2.05
C VAL A 60 23.32 2.18 -2.75
N ASN A 61 23.46 1.56 -3.92
CA ASN A 61 22.33 1.01 -4.64
C ASN A 61 22.04 -0.40 -4.12
N TYR A 62 21.05 -0.54 -3.25
CA TYR A 62 20.81 -1.81 -2.56
C TYR A 62 19.37 -2.30 -2.60
N ASN A 63 18.39 -1.45 -2.27
CA ASN A 63 17.00 -1.88 -2.14
C ASN A 63 16.36 -2.17 -3.50
N ASN A 64 15.50 -3.18 -3.54
CA ASN A 64 14.76 -3.57 -4.73
C ASN A 64 13.28 -3.73 -4.41
N SER A 65 12.45 -3.39 -5.39
CA SER A 65 11.01 -3.64 -5.32
C SER A 65 10.47 -4.12 -6.65
N THR A 66 9.33 -4.81 -6.60
CA THR A 66 8.63 -5.30 -7.78
C THR A 66 7.17 -4.88 -7.70
N ARG A 67 6.62 -4.44 -8.82
CA ARG A 67 5.18 -4.19 -9.01
C ARG A 67 4.67 -5.11 -10.10
N THR A 68 3.60 -5.85 -9.81
CA THR A 68 2.94 -6.77 -10.75
C THR A 68 1.47 -6.44 -10.83
N GLY A 69 0.90 -6.42 -12.01
CA GLY A 69 -0.50 -6.05 -12.17
C GLY A 69 -1.07 -6.37 -13.54
N PHE A 70 -2.33 -6.00 -13.70
CA PHE A 70 -3.01 -6.09 -14.98
C PHE A 70 -3.87 -4.85 -15.22
N ASP A 71 -4.07 -4.55 -16.52
CA ASP A 71 -5.00 -3.56 -17.02
C ASP A 71 -6.02 -4.27 -17.90
N LEU A 72 -7.28 -3.87 -17.77
CA LEU A 72 -8.39 -4.35 -18.58
C LEU A 72 -9.22 -3.17 -19.06
N ALA A 73 -9.47 -3.10 -20.37
CA ALA A 73 -10.44 -2.17 -20.94
C ALA A 73 -11.45 -2.93 -21.81
N LEU A 74 -12.72 -2.73 -21.52
CA LEU A 74 -13.84 -3.28 -22.26
C LEU A 74 -14.67 -2.13 -22.85
N ASN A 75 -14.94 -2.16 -24.15
CA ASN A 75 -15.78 -1.17 -24.80
C ASN A 75 -16.89 -1.88 -25.58
N PHE A 76 -18.10 -1.61 -25.16
CA PHE A 76 -19.31 -2.11 -25.80
C PHE A 76 -19.96 -0.99 -26.62
N ASN A 77 -20.21 -1.27 -27.92
CA ASN A 77 -20.80 -0.31 -28.85
C ASN A 77 -21.98 -0.96 -29.54
N LYS A 78 -23.17 -0.40 -29.35
CA LYS A 78 -24.37 -0.91 -29.98
C LYS A 78 -25.30 0.23 -30.40
N LYS A 79 -25.86 0.10 -31.60
CA LYS A 79 -26.96 0.94 -32.05
C LYS A 79 -28.28 0.20 -31.81
N VAL A 80 -29.21 0.83 -31.10
CA VAL A 80 -30.56 0.33 -30.88
C VAL A 80 -31.54 1.37 -31.41
N GLN A 81 -32.20 1.07 -32.53
CA GLN A 81 -33.02 2.04 -33.26
C GLN A 81 -32.22 3.32 -33.57
N ASP A 82 -32.64 4.48 -33.03
CA ASP A 82 -31.99 5.78 -33.23
C ASP A 82 -30.98 6.13 -32.12
N VAL A 83 -30.73 5.22 -31.19
CA VAL A 83 -29.81 5.46 -30.06
C VAL A 83 -28.50 4.72 -30.26
N ASP A 84 -27.38 5.45 -30.32
CA ASP A 84 -26.05 4.88 -30.28
C ASP A 84 -25.58 4.81 -28.82
N ILE A 85 -25.28 3.60 -28.37
CA ILE A 85 -24.83 3.30 -27.00
C ILE A 85 -23.35 2.95 -27.04
N ASN A 86 -22.55 3.66 -26.28
CA ASN A 86 -21.15 3.35 -26.03
C ASN A 86 -20.96 3.22 -24.51
N LEU A 87 -20.54 2.03 -24.06
CA LEU A 87 -20.26 1.73 -22.67
C LEU A 87 -18.81 1.25 -22.56
N GLY A 88 -18.00 1.94 -21.78
CA GLY A 88 -16.62 1.58 -21.47
C GLY A 88 -16.47 1.20 -19.99
N VAL A 89 -15.76 0.12 -19.75
CA VAL A 89 -15.33 -0.31 -18.41
C VAL A 89 -13.83 -0.50 -18.41
N ASN A 90 -13.15 0.11 -17.47
CA ASN A 90 -11.72 -0.03 -17.27
C ASN A 90 -11.43 -0.53 -15.87
N ALA A 91 -10.48 -1.44 -15.76
CA ALA A 91 -10.00 -1.93 -14.47
C ALA A 91 -8.47 -2.00 -14.49
N MET A 92 -7.84 -1.50 -13.45
CA MET A 92 -6.42 -1.67 -13.20
C MET A 92 -6.24 -2.22 -11.79
N TYR A 93 -5.47 -3.30 -11.68
CA TYR A 93 -5.10 -3.86 -10.38
C TYR A 93 -3.60 -4.10 -10.34
N TYR A 94 -2.98 -3.77 -9.21
CA TYR A 94 -1.57 -4.08 -9.00
C TYR A 94 -1.27 -4.45 -7.54
N THR A 95 -0.25 -5.28 -7.39
CA THR A 95 0.44 -5.51 -6.13
C THR A 95 1.87 -4.98 -6.24
N ASN A 96 2.48 -4.67 -5.11
CA ASN A 96 3.89 -4.33 -5.04
C ASN A 96 4.53 -5.08 -3.87
N GLU A 97 5.83 -5.27 -3.92
CA GLU A 97 6.57 -6.05 -2.94
C GLU A 97 8.00 -5.52 -2.81
N ASN A 98 8.48 -5.43 -1.60
CA ASN A 98 9.89 -5.24 -1.30
C ASN A 98 10.64 -6.55 -1.50
N THR A 99 11.45 -6.66 -2.55
CA THR A 99 12.19 -7.90 -2.85
C THR A 99 13.57 -7.94 -2.20
N LYS A 100 14.12 -6.77 -1.86
CA LYS A 100 15.38 -6.63 -1.15
C LYS A 100 15.37 -5.31 -0.37
N VAL A 101 15.67 -5.36 0.91
CA VAL A 101 15.74 -4.20 1.82
C VAL A 101 17.00 -4.32 2.68
N ASP A 102 17.61 -3.18 3.03
CA ASP A 102 18.68 -3.14 4.02
C ASP A 102 18.05 -3.10 5.42
N GLU A 103 17.94 -4.26 6.02
CA GLU A 103 17.31 -4.43 7.32
C GLU A 103 17.95 -5.60 8.09
N LEU A 104 18.05 -5.44 9.39
CA LEU A 104 18.57 -6.44 10.31
C LEU A 104 17.78 -6.34 11.63
N TYR A 105 16.91 -7.28 11.87
CA TYR A 105 16.10 -7.38 13.06
C TYR A 105 16.27 -8.75 13.71
N GLU A 106 16.12 -8.82 15.03
CA GLU A 106 16.07 -10.09 15.76
C GLU A 106 14.78 -10.83 15.44
N ASP A 107 13.68 -10.08 15.32
CA ASP A 107 12.34 -10.60 15.12
C ASP A 107 11.97 -10.67 13.64
N GLN A 108 11.51 -11.82 13.21
CA GLN A 108 11.21 -12.06 11.79
C GLN A 108 10.02 -11.26 11.28
N TYR A 109 9.04 -10.95 12.12
CA TYR A 109 7.85 -10.20 11.74
C TYR A 109 8.13 -8.72 11.42
N ARG A 110 9.29 -8.19 11.85
CA ARG A 110 9.73 -6.81 11.57
C ARG A 110 10.29 -6.62 10.16
N TYR A 111 10.64 -7.72 9.47
CA TYR A 111 11.20 -7.63 8.14
C TYR A 111 10.19 -7.13 7.12
N ARG A 112 10.56 -6.10 6.38
CA ARG A 112 9.76 -5.51 5.30
C ARG A 112 9.93 -6.22 3.97
N LYS A 113 10.99 -7.01 3.81
CA LYS A 113 11.15 -7.87 2.65
C LYS A 113 9.99 -8.85 2.54
N GLY A 114 9.39 -8.95 1.34
CA GLY A 114 8.21 -9.79 1.10
C GLY A 114 6.87 -9.11 1.41
N THR A 115 6.88 -7.86 1.93
CA THR A 115 5.67 -7.10 2.18
C THR A 115 5.49 -5.99 1.14
N PRO A 116 4.25 -5.45 0.98
CA PRO A 116 4.02 -4.33 0.08
C PRO A 116 4.86 -3.10 0.41
N THR A 117 5.36 -2.40 -0.61
CA THR A 117 6.14 -1.17 -0.44
C THR A 117 5.34 -0.02 0.17
N ASP A 118 4.02 -0.08 0.04
CA ASP A 118 3.03 0.83 0.60
C ASP A 118 2.22 0.18 1.73
N GLY A 119 2.77 -0.86 2.35
CA GLY A 119 2.18 -1.53 3.49
C GLY A 119 2.08 -0.61 4.72
N ILE A 120 1.01 -0.74 5.47
CA ILE A 120 0.80 -0.03 6.74
C ILE A 120 1.38 -0.87 7.86
N TRP A 121 2.28 -0.26 8.60
CA TRP A 121 2.94 -0.84 9.77
C TRP A 121 2.46 -0.14 11.03
N GLY A 122 2.38 -0.86 12.12
CA GLY A 122 1.98 -0.31 13.40
C GLY A 122 1.73 -1.38 14.45
N LEU A 123 1.29 -0.93 15.62
CA LEU A 123 0.94 -1.80 16.73
C LEU A 123 -0.43 -2.46 16.49
N GLN A 124 -0.51 -3.75 16.73
CA GLN A 124 -1.77 -4.48 16.68
C GLN A 124 -2.52 -4.36 18.01
N THR A 125 -3.81 -4.01 17.94
CA THR A 125 -4.63 -3.87 19.16
C THR A 125 -5.37 -5.16 19.51
N ASP A 126 -5.56 -5.38 20.82
CA ASP A 126 -6.39 -6.45 21.38
C ASP A 126 -7.53 -5.85 22.24
N GLY A 127 -8.08 -4.72 21.80
CA GLY A 127 -9.17 -4.02 22.48
C GLY A 127 -8.72 -2.93 23.44
N PHE A 128 -9.41 -2.80 24.57
CA PHE A 128 -9.15 -1.77 25.58
C PHE A 128 -8.95 -2.39 26.95
N TYR A 129 -8.12 -1.76 27.78
CA TYR A 129 -8.06 -2.11 29.19
C TYR A 129 -9.37 -1.73 29.88
N THR A 130 -9.96 -2.67 30.63
CA THR A 130 -11.27 -2.50 31.27
C THR A 130 -11.17 -2.12 32.75
N SER A 131 -10.02 -2.39 33.39
CA SER A 131 -9.81 -2.12 34.80
C SER A 131 -8.32 -1.95 35.15
N GLU A 132 -8.04 -1.30 36.29
CA GLU A 132 -6.68 -1.20 36.80
C GLU A 132 -6.10 -2.58 37.18
N GLU A 133 -6.95 -3.49 37.63
CA GLU A 133 -6.54 -4.85 37.99
C GLU A 133 -6.06 -5.61 36.73
N GLU A 134 -6.71 -5.44 35.58
CA GLU A 134 -6.27 -6.02 34.31
C GLU A 134 -4.90 -5.48 33.90
N ILE A 135 -4.68 -4.17 34.02
CA ILE A 135 -3.40 -3.52 33.70
C ILE A 135 -2.29 -4.07 34.60
N LEU A 136 -2.52 -4.12 35.93
CA LEU A 136 -1.54 -4.64 36.87
C LEU A 136 -1.20 -6.11 36.60
N ASN A 137 -2.21 -6.92 36.27
CA ASN A 137 -2.02 -8.36 36.00
C ASN A 137 -1.34 -8.62 34.66
N SER A 138 -1.46 -7.70 33.70
CA SER A 138 -0.77 -7.86 32.41
C SER A 138 0.74 -7.73 32.52
N GLY A 139 1.22 -6.94 33.46
CA GLY A 139 2.65 -6.65 33.63
C GLY A 139 3.25 -5.84 32.49
N ILE A 140 2.41 -5.35 31.56
CA ILE A 140 2.85 -4.61 30.37
C ILE A 140 3.07 -3.14 30.71
N THR A 141 4.13 -2.58 30.17
CA THR A 141 4.43 -1.16 30.15
C THR A 141 4.42 -0.64 28.72
N SER A 142 4.27 0.68 28.54
CA SER A 142 4.27 1.28 27.20
C SER A 142 5.29 2.40 27.12
N SER A 143 6.08 2.40 26.06
CA SER A 143 7.01 3.51 25.77
C SER A 143 6.30 4.71 25.14
N TYR A 144 5.10 4.53 24.62
CA TYR A 144 4.32 5.58 23.95
C TYR A 144 3.38 6.32 24.89
N ASN A 145 2.75 5.57 25.79
CA ASN A 145 1.85 6.12 26.80
C ASN A 145 2.54 6.02 28.15
N GLY A 146 2.50 7.04 28.95
CA GLY A 146 3.03 6.97 30.30
C GLY A 146 2.34 5.87 31.14
N GLU A 147 1.71 6.21 32.23
CA GLU A 147 0.96 5.27 33.05
C GLU A 147 -0.34 4.84 32.32
N LEU A 148 -0.51 3.53 32.13
CA LEU A 148 -1.71 2.96 31.49
C LEU A 148 -2.93 3.13 32.39
N LYS A 149 -4.09 3.36 31.79
CA LYS A 149 -5.37 3.58 32.46
C LYS A 149 -6.48 2.75 31.85
N PRO A 150 -7.53 2.42 32.60
CA PRO A 150 -8.74 1.83 32.03
C PRO A 150 -9.31 2.73 30.92
N GLY A 151 -9.59 2.14 29.75
CA GLY A 151 -9.98 2.84 28.53
C GLY A 151 -8.86 3.05 27.51
N ASP A 152 -7.59 2.86 27.90
CA ASP A 152 -6.47 2.88 26.97
C ASP A 152 -6.49 1.65 26.05
N LEU A 153 -5.93 1.82 24.84
CA LEU A 153 -5.77 0.71 23.89
C LEU A 153 -4.80 -0.33 24.45
N LYS A 154 -5.22 -1.58 24.38
CA LYS A 154 -4.40 -2.73 24.69
C LYS A 154 -3.71 -3.21 23.44
N TYR A 155 -2.39 -3.13 23.40
CA TYR A 155 -1.57 -3.59 22.28
C TYR A 155 -1.00 -4.97 22.57
N ILE A 156 -0.74 -5.72 21.50
CA ILE A 156 -0.13 -7.03 21.59
C ILE A 156 1.38 -6.86 21.67
N ASP A 157 1.98 -7.40 22.71
CA ASP A 157 3.42 -7.57 22.85
C ASP A 157 3.86 -8.72 21.92
N GLN A 158 4.51 -8.37 20.82
CA GLN A 158 4.87 -9.31 19.75
C GLN A 158 6.13 -10.11 20.09
N ASN A 159 7.05 -9.52 20.81
CA ASN A 159 8.33 -10.13 21.19
C ASN A 159 8.34 -10.77 22.57
N GLY A 160 7.34 -10.48 23.43
CA GLY A 160 7.19 -11.05 24.76
C GLY A 160 8.11 -10.44 25.80
N ASP A 161 8.56 -9.19 25.62
CA ASP A 161 9.44 -8.49 26.56
C ASP A 161 8.68 -7.67 27.62
N ASN A 162 7.35 -7.64 27.57
CA ASN A 162 6.41 -6.87 28.37
C ASN A 162 6.52 -5.35 28.23
N ILE A 163 7.10 -4.87 27.14
CA ILE A 163 7.25 -3.45 26.83
C ILE A 163 6.66 -3.20 25.45
N ILE A 164 5.57 -2.45 25.36
CA ILE A 164 5.04 -2.02 24.07
C ILE A 164 5.90 -0.89 23.53
N ASP A 165 6.66 -1.16 22.48
CA ASP A 165 7.53 -0.20 21.80
C ASP A 165 7.55 -0.42 20.27
N GLU A 166 8.50 0.21 19.58
CA GLU A 166 8.68 0.08 18.12
C GLU A 166 9.02 -1.36 17.65
N LYS A 167 9.45 -2.23 18.58
CA LYS A 167 9.75 -3.62 18.24
C LYS A 167 8.49 -4.45 18.07
N ASP A 168 7.34 -3.98 18.57
CA ASP A 168 6.05 -4.65 18.42
C ASP A 168 5.30 -4.24 17.14
N GLU A 169 5.88 -3.35 16.35
CA GLU A 169 5.28 -2.97 15.07
C GLU A 169 5.32 -4.12 14.06
N ILE A 170 4.16 -4.45 13.51
CA ILE A 170 3.99 -5.47 12.47
C ILE A 170 3.34 -4.90 11.22
N TYR A 171 3.41 -5.63 10.11
CA TYR A 171 2.60 -5.34 8.94
C TYR A 171 1.12 -5.66 9.23
N LEU A 172 0.27 -4.64 9.21
CA LEU A 172 -1.15 -4.76 9.59
C LEU A 172 -2.05 -5.37 8.50
N GLY A 173 -1.48 -5.84 7.39
CA GLY A 173 -2.26 -6.41 6.29
C GLY A 173 -2.90 -5.37 5.35
N GLU A 174 -2.71 -4.09 5.62
CA GLU A 174 -3.33 -2.98 4.92
C GLU A 174 -2.33 -2.22 4.04
N ARG A 175 -2.84 -1.55 3.01
CA ARG A 175 -2.03 -0.75 2.08
C ARG A 175 -2.53 0.69 2.01
N TYR A 176 -1.61 1.64 1.91
CA TYR A 176 -1.98 3.04 1.70
C TYR A 176 -2.73 3.25 0.39
N GLY A 177 -3.90 3.90 0.46
CA GLY A 177 -4.73 4.22 -0.69
C GLY A 177 -4.51 5.59 -1.31
N TRP A 178 -3.84 6.50 -0.62
CA TRP A 178 -3.70 7.89 -1.08
C TRP A 178 -2.62 8.09 -2.15
N GLN A 179 -1.67 7.18 -2.28
CA GLN A 179 -0.65 7.18 -3.34
C GLN A 179 -1.04 6.33 -4.56
N GLY A 180 -2.24 5.77 -4.57
CA GLY A 180 -2.76 4.92 -5.61
C GLY A 180 -3.32 3.62 -5.05
N SER A 181 -4.63 3.48 -5.14
CA SER A 181 -5.32 2.27 -4.67
C SER A 181 -4.92 1.05 -5.49
N PRO A 182 -4.83 -0.14 -4.87
CA PRO A 182 -4.52 -1.38 -5.58
C PRO A 182 -5.44 -1.66 -6.75
N LEU A 183 -6.73 -1.37 -6.59
CA LEU A 183 -7.74 -1.55 -7.63
C LEU A 183 -8.37 -0.20 -7.99
N THR A 184 -8.30 0.14 -9.28
CA THR A 184 -9.00 1.28 -9.86
C THR A 184 -10.00 0.77 -10.87
N LEU A 185 -11.25 1.22 -10.75
CA LEU A 185 -12.33 0.93 -11.71
C LEU A 185 -12.79 2.22 -12.35
N GLY A 186 -12.98 2.20 -13.65
CA GLY A 186 -13.55 3.29 -14.43
C GLY A 186 -14.76 2.82 -15.21
N LEU A 187 -15.80 3.64 -15.25
CA LEU A 187 -16.99 3.44 -16.05
C LEU A 187 -17.24 4.70 -16.88
N ASN A 188 -17.51 4.54 -18.18
CA ASN A 188 -17.99 5.63 -18.99
C ASN A 188 -19.17 5.18 -19.85
N LEU A 189 -20.15 6.05 -20.00
CA LEU A 189 -21.35 5.85 -20.80
C LEU A 189 -21.54 7.04 -21.73
N THR A 190 -21.70 6.79 -23.01
CA THR A 190 -22.14 7.80 -23.98
C THR A 190 -23.37 7.27 -24.70
N LEU A 191 -24.44 8.06 -24.64
CA LEU A 191 -25.67 7.83 -25.39
C LEU A 191 -25.87 8.95 -26.38
N LYS A 192 -26.06 8.62 -27.65
CA LYS A 192 -26.41 9.59 -28.70
C LYS A 192 -27.78 9.28 -29.27
N TRP A 193 -28.65 10.26 -29.23
CA TRP A 193 -30.00 10.18 -29.79
C TRP A 193 -30.29 11.43 -30.59
N LYS A 194 -30.41 11.29 -31.92
CA LYS A 194 -30.57 12.42 -32.82
C LYS A 194 -29.49 13.50 -32.58
N ASN A 195 -29.85 14.68 -32.14
CA ASN A 195 -28.94 15.80 -31.85
C ASN A 195 -28.51 15.87 -30.39
N PHE A 196 -28.97 14.94 -29.56
CA PHE A 196 -28.62 14.91 -28.14
C PHE A 196 -27.52 13.92 -27.85
N THR A 197 -26.59 14.31 -26.99
CA THR A 197 -25.55 13.41 -26.46
C THR A 197 -25.56 13.52 -24.94
N LEU A 198 -25.73 12.37 -24.27
CA LEU A 198 -25.53 12.23 -22.83
C LEU A 198 -24.18 11.52 -22.63
N PHE A 199 -23.36 12.10 -21.76
CA PHE A 199 -22.11 11.48 -21.31
C PHE A 199 -22.11 11.39 -19.78
N ALA A 200 -21.72 10.23 -19.24
CA ALA A 200 -21.53 10.00 -17.84
C ALA A 200 -20.21 9.24 -17.60
N GLN A 201 -19.48 9.61 -16.56
CA GLN A 201 -18.25 8.95 -16.18
C GLN A 201 -18.18 8.80 -14.67
N GLY A 202 -17.67 7.65 -14.22
CA GLY A 202 -17.39 7.36 -12.82
C GLY A 202 -16.03 6.69 -12.66
N THR A 203 -15.33 6.98 -11.57
CA THR A 203 -14.10 6.31 -11.18
C THR A 203 -14.19 5.91 -9.73
N GLY A 204 -13.81 4.68 -9.41
CA GLY A 204 -13.76 4.14 -8.06
C GLY A 204 -12.36 3.61 -7.74
N TYR A 205 -11.95 3.78 -6.49
CA TYR A 205 -10.68 3.32 -5.95
C TYR A 205 -10.94 2.39 -4.78
N PHE A 206 -10.29 1.23 -4.76
CA PHE A 206 -10.58 0.17 -3.80
C PHE A 206 -9.30 -0.51 -3.29
N GLY A 207 -9.38 -1.06 -2.08
CA GLY A 207 -8.30 -1.84 -1.47
C GLY A 207 -7.17 -0.99 -0.92
N GLY A 208 -7.42 0.28 -0.63
CA GLY A 208 -6.49 1.16 0.07
C GLY A 208 -7.08 1.64 1.38
N SER A 209 -6.24 1.74 2.39
CA SER A 209 -6.55 2.26 3.72
C SER A 209 -5.84 3.59 3.97
N ALA A 210 -6.32 4.35 4.91
CA ALA A 210 -5.71 5.61 5.32
C ALA A 210 -5.79 5.74 6.84
N PHE A 211 -4.82 6.44 7.42
CA PHE A 211 -4.94 6.83 8.83
C PHE A 211 -6.00 7.91 8.99
N ALA A 212 -6.82 7.75 10.00
CA ALA A 212 -7.67 8.84 10.47
C ALA A 212 -6.78 9.97 10.98
N SER A 213 -6.96 11.16 10.47
CA SER A 213 -6.16 12.33 10.81
C SER A 213 -7.02 13.59 10.89
N GLY A 214 -6.52 14.58 11.64
CA GLY A 214 -7.18 15.86 11.85
C GLY A 214 -7.90 15.95 13.18
N ASP A 215 -8.32 17.16 13.53
CA ASP A 215 -8.88 17.52 14.84
C ASP A 215 -10.13 16.71 15.22
N TYR A 216 -10.80 16.15 14.23
CA TYR A 216 -11.99 15.34 14.47
C TYR A 216 -11.70 14.00 15.18
N TYR A 217 -10.47 13.49 15.04
CA TYR A 217 -10.04 12.22 15.62
C TYR A 217 -9.16 12.39 16.85
N TRP A 218 -8.70 13.60 17.13
CA TRP A 218 -7.96 13.93 18.33
C TRP A 218 -8.93 14.46 19.37
N VAL A 219 -9.29 13.61 20.33
CA VAL A 219 -10.04 14.03 21.51
C VAL A 219 -9.01 14.39 22.57
N PHE A 220 -8.96 15.66 22.96
CA PHE A 220 -8.12 16.15 24.03
C PHE A 220 -8.83 16.03 25.37
#